data_7893875f76eb9b0f8a65f715cb439446
#
_entry.id   7893875f76eb9b0f8a65f715cb439446
#
_cell.length_a   1.000
_cell.length_b   1.000
_cell.length_c   1.000
_cell.angle_alpha   90.00
_cell.angle_beta   90.00
_cell.angle_gamma   90.00
#
_symmetry.space_group_name_H-M   'P 1'
#
loop_
_entity.id
_entity.type
_entity.pdbx_description
1 polymer ?
#
loop_
_entity_poly.entity_id
_entity_poly.type
_entity_poly.pdbx_seq_one_letter_code
_entity_poly.pdbx_strand_id
1 'polypeptide(L)'
;VLLGETTFGKGLVQTVIPLDRQGDTQLKITTMQYFTPSGRNIQKPEVFNYGPQSVYLNGTTDESVEEEEMLDEPVEGEEEGGPDASSAAPLEKKPEPPAKTFLTRNQRTVLGGGGLKPDIEISQEPMSRYELELLRRSMFFNFSLDYAAAHPELQSDFEVDDALLEEFNVFVQQKKFDYKPEGYADLEKLEKSARTKGYLPQIAKHLEAVKAEFEAVKERDRLTAKEDLRLALKTEIAGKLFGRDHYYRTLFAADSCVTRGIAVLRNPEEYNRLLGNTKK
;
A
#
# COMPACT_ATOMS: atom_id res chain seq x y z
N VAL A 1 12.70 -19.31 9.34
CA VAL A 1 13.21 -17.92 9.39
C VAL A 1 12.29 -17.05 8.56
N LEU A 2 11.86 -15.92 9.10
CA LEU A 2 11.02 -14.93 8.45
C LEU A 2 11.85 -13.66 8.23
N LEU A 3 11.76 -13.08 7.03
CA LEU A 3 12.41 -11.82 6.67
C LEU A 3 11.35 -10.85 6.15
N GLY A 4 11.56 -9.55 6.34
CA GLY A 4 10.68 -8.48 5.88
C GLY A 4 10.09 -7.68 7.01
N GLU A 5 8.85 -7.25 6.87
CA GLU A 5 8.13 -6.46 7.85
C GLU A 5 7.16 -7.29 8.69
N THR A 6 6.67 -6.71 9.78
CA THR A 6 5.62 -7.34 10.57
C THR A 6 4.35 -7.47 9.73
N THR A 7 3.76 -8.66 9.66
CA THR A 7 2.58 -8.89 8.84
C THR A 7 1.38 -8.09 9.33
N PHE A 8 0.42 -7.83 8.45
CA PHE A 8 -0.81 -7.09 8.75
C PHE A 8 -1.56 -7.62 9.99
N GLY A 9 -1.48 -8.93 10.25
CA GLY A 9 -2.10 -9.51 11.44
C GLY A 9 -3.58 -9.83 11.28
N LYS A 10 -4.04 -10.22 10.10
CA LYS A 10 -5.39 -10.77 9.90
C LYS A 10 -5.39 -12.26 10.23
N GLY A 11 -5.96 -12.62 11.37
CA GLY A 11 -6.10 -13.99 11.85
C GLY A 11 -7.55 -14.50 11.91
N LEU A 12 -8.46 -13.87 11.14
CA LEU A 12 -9.90 -14.19 11.13
C LEU A 12 -10.31 -14.85 9.81
N VAL A 13 -11.24 -15.78 9.89
CA VAL A 13 -11.97 -16.32 8.75
C VAL A 13 -13.34 -15.63 8.68
N GLN A 14 -13.67 -15.12 7.53
CA GLN A 14 -14.93 -14.45 7.28
C GLN A 14 -15.71 -15.20 6.20
N THR A 15 -17.01 -15.40 6.43
CA THR A 15 -17.93 -16.01 5.48
C THR A 15 -18.88 -14.94 4.97
N VAL A 16 -19.08 -14.89 3.67
CA VAL A 16 -20.06 -14.01 3.03
C VAL A 16 -21.32 -14.82 2.76
N ILE A 17 -22.46 -14.35 3.26
CA ILE A 17 -23.77 -15.00 3.17
C ILE A 17 -24.69 -14.07 2.38
N PRO A 18 -25.19 -14.47 1.19
CA PRO A 18 -26.18 -13.68 0.48
C PRO A 18 -27.48 -13.63 1.29
N LEU A 19 -28.07 -12.45 1.45
CA LEU A 19 -29.32 -12.22 2.18
C LEU A 19 -30.56 -12.20 1.26
N ASP A 20 -30.33 -12.04 -0.04
CA ASP A 20 -31.38 -12.09 -1.07
C ASP A 20 -31.05 -13.11 -2.17
N ARG A 21 -32.05 -13.40 -3.01
CA ARG A 21 -31.90 -14.38 -4.10
C ARG A 21 -31.06 -13.84 -5.28
N GLN A 22 -30.91 -12.54 -5.41
CA GLN A 22 -30.17 -11.88 -6.49
C GLN A 22 -28.68 -11.71 -6.11
N GLY A 23 -28.36 -11.80 -4.79
CA GLY A 23 -27.00 -11.64 -4.27
C GLY A 23 -26.55 -10.19 -4.12
N ASP A 24 -27.47 -9.24 -4.26
CA ASP A 24 -27.18 -7.81 -4.17
C ASP A 24 -26.89 -7.38 -2.73
N THR A 25 -27.54 -8.04 -1.77
CA THR A 25 -27.32 -7.81 -0.34
C THR A 25 -26.59 -8.99 0.28
N GLN A 26 -25.46 -8.71 0.93
CA GLN A 26 -24.61 -9.74 1.53
C GLN A 26 -24.23 -9.41 2.95
N LEU A 27 -24.18 -10.44 3.80
CA LEU A 27 -23.69 -10.37 5.17
C LEU A 27 -22.29 -10.98 5.24
N LYS A 28 -21.29 -10.22 5.66
CA LYS A 28 -19.95 -10.70 5.94
C LYS A 28 -19.78 -10.90 7.45
N ILE A 29 -19.63 -12.14 7.87
CA ILE A 29 -19.55 -12.50 9.30
C ILE A 29 -18.25 -13.25 9.60
N THR A 30 -17.62 -12.94 10.73
CA THR A 30 -16.46 -13.69 11.23
C THR A 30 -16.93 -14.99 11.86
N THR A 31 -16.44 -16.12 11.35
CA THR A 31 -16.85 -17.47 11.78
C THR A 31 -15.78 -18.22 12.55
N MET A 32 -14.49 -17.96 12.30
CA MET A 32 -13.38 -18.68 12.91
C MET A 32 -12.14 -17.78 13.07
N GLN A 33 -11.16 -18.26 13.84
CA GLN A 33 -9.84 -17.66 14.00
C GLN A 33 -8.75 -18.65 13.61
N TYR A 34 -7.66 -18.13 13.04
CA TYR A 34 -6.45 -18.91 12.77
C TYR A 34 -5.53 -18.94 13.98
N PHE A 35 -4.97 -20.10 14.22
CA PHE A 35 -3.90 -20.29 15.19
C PHE A 35 -2.71 -20.95 14.53
N THR A 36 -1.50 -20.46 14.84
CA THR A 36 -0.26 -21.10 14.39
C THR A 36 -0.05 -22.42 15.16
N PRO A 37 0.87 -23.31 14.71
CA PRO A 37 1.17 -24.56 15.45
C PRO A 37 1.64 -24.36 16.90
N SER A 38 2.12 -23.15 17.27
CA SER A 38 2.45 -22.80 18.66
C SER A 38 1.22 -22.37 19.49
N GLY A 39 0.02 -22.42 18.94
CA GLY A 39 -1.21 -21.93 19.58
C GLY A 39 -1.39 -20.42 19.58
N ARG A 40 -0.50 -19.68 18.92
CA ARG A 40 -0.52 -18.23 18.83
C ARG A 40 -1.58 -17.77 17.84
N ASN A 41 -2.46 -16.84 18.27
CA ASN A 41 -3.29 -16.06 17.36
C ASN A 41 -2.51 -14.85 16.88
N ILE A 42 -2.54 -14.58 15.56
CA ILE A 42 -1.85 -13.45 14.94
C ILE A 42 -2.75 -12.21 14.76
N GLN A 43 -4.04 -12.35 15.07
CA GLN A 43 -5.00 -11.26 14.89
C GLN A 43 -4.59 -10.06 15.74
N LYS A 44 -4.48 -8.90 15.08
CA LYS A 44 -4.35 -7.63 15.81
C LYS A 44 -5.63 -7.39 16.62
N PRO A 45 -5.53 -6.88 17.87
CA PRO A 45 -6.69 -6.48 18.64
C PRO A 45 -7.44 -5.39 17.87
N GLU A 46 -8.67 -5.67 17.50
CA GLU A 46 -9.59 -4.68 16.93
C GLU A 46 -10.47 -4.17 18.03
N VAL A 47 -10.51 -2.86 18.24
CA VAL A 47 -11.49 -2.26 19.12
C VAL A 47 -12.68 -1.87 18.24
N PHE A 48 -13.77 -2.64 18.35
CA PHE A 48 -15.03 -2.30 17.69
C PHE A 48 -15.69 -1.13 18.43
N ASN A 49 -15.75 0.03 17.80
CA ASN A 49 -16.66 1.07 18.23
C ASN A 49 -18.04 0.77 17.62
N TYR A 50 -19.02 0.54 18.48
CA TYR A 50 -20.44 0.45 18.10
C TYR A 50 -20.99 1.86 17.80
N GLY A 51 -20.54 2.49 16.73
CA GLY A 51 -21.04 3.76 16.20
C GLY A 51 -21.24 3.65 14.70
N PRO A 52 -21.90 4.62 14.05
CA PRO A 52 -22.16 4.59 12.61
C PRO A 52 -20.90 4.60 11.72
N GLN A 53 -19.71 4.73 12.32
CA GLN A 53 -18.43 4.51 11.66
C GLN A 53 -17.63 3.48 12.46
N SER A 54 -17.37 2.32 11.87
CA SER A 54 -16.45 1.33 12.42
C SER A 54 -15.02 1.84 12.28
N VAL A 55 -14.47 2.43 13.33
CA VAL A 55 -13.07 2.85 13.39
C VAL A 55 -12.24 1.67 13.89
N TYR A 56 -11.30 1.19 13.09
CA TYR A 56 -10.29 0.24 13.54
C TYR A 56 -9.32 0.98 14.48
N LEU A 57 -9.38 0.68 15.77
CA LEU A 57 -8.51 1.28 16.77
C LEU A 57 -7.22 0.47 16.92
N ASN A 58 -6.29 0.63 16.02
CA ASN A 58 -4.88 0.32 16.24
C ASN A 58 -3.96 1.43 15.70
N GLY A 59 -4.32 2.68 15.89
CA GLY A 59 -3.41 3.81 15.75
C GLY A 59 -2.77 4.03 14.37
N THR A 60 -3.12 3.23 13.37
CA THR A 60 -2.89 3.49 11.96
C THR A 60 -4.25 3.64 11.32
N THR A 61 -4.69 4.86 11.14
CA THR A 61 -5.67 5.18 10.11
C THR A 61 -5.01 4.77 8.81
N ASP A 62 -5.41 3.63 8.25
CA ASP A 62 -5.09 3.32 6.87
C ASP A 62 -5.93 4.26 6.01
N GLU A 63 -5.39 5.44 5.74
CA GLU A 63 -6.00 6.43 4.85
C GLU A 63 -6.03 5.95 3.39
N SER A 64 -5.63 4.71 3.12
CA SER A 64 -5.55 4.13 1.78
C SER A 64 -6.80 3.38 1.34
N VAL A 65 -7.85 3.28 2.15
CA VAL A 65 -9.15 2.81 1.68
C VAL A 65 -9.92 4.00 1.15
N GLU A 66 -9.66 4.36 -0.10
CA GLU A 66 -10.58 5.19 -0.88
C GLU A 66 -11.93 4.47 -0.91
N GLU A 67 -12.92 5.04 -0.23
CA GLU A 67 -14.33 4.72 -0.47
C GLU A 67 -14.58 4.97 -1.96
N GLU A 68 -14.79 3.91 -2.73
CA GLU A 68 -15.49 4.04 -4.01
C GLU A 68 -16.85 4.64 -3.67
N GLU A 69 -17.01 5.94 -3.94
CA GLU A 69 -18.31 6.62 -3.91
C GLU A 69 -19.25 5.86 -4.85
N MET A 70 -20.09 5.00 -4.28
CA MET A 70 -21.34 4.66 -4.93
C MET A 70 -22.13 5.96 -5.03
N LEU A 71 -22.39 6.36 -6.26
CA LEU A 71 -23.27 7.47 -6.61
C LEU A 71 -24.70 7.11 -6.14
N ASP A 72 -25.04 7.51 -4.92
CA ASP A 72 -26.43 7.61 -4.51
C ASP A 72 -26.96 8.99 -4.90
N GLU A 73 -27.95 8.98 -5.77
CA GLU A 73 -28.74 10.17 -6.10
C GLU A 73 -29.48 10.69 -4.84
N PRO A 74 -29.63 12.02 -4.67
CA PRO A 74 -30.22 12.58 -3.48
C PRO A 74 -31.73 12.31 -3.42
N VAL A 75 -32.14 11.56 -2.42
CA VAL A 75 -33.55 11.54 -1.99
C VAL A 75 -33.81 12.81 -1.18
N GLU A 76 -34.65 13.70 -1.69
CA GLU A 76 -35.19 14.85 -0.98
C GLU A 76 -36.08 14.36 0.20
N GLY A 77 -35.73 14.74 1.41
CA GLY A 77 -36.49 14.42 2.63
C GLY A 77 -36.01 15.22 3.84
N GLU A 78 -36.72 16.26 4.10
CA GLU A 78 -36.98 17.06 5.33
C GLU A 78 -35.98 17.04 6.49
N GLU A 79 -35.52 18.26 6.82
CA GLU A 79 -34.73 18.65 7.99
C GLU A 79 -35.52 18.46 9.31
N GLU A 80 -34.96 17.65 10.23
CA GLU A 80 -35.19 17.90 11.66
C GLU A 80 -33.84 17.98 12.41
N GLY A 81 -33.67 19.08 13.12
CA GLY A 81 -32.43 19.43 13.82
C GLY A 81 -32.08 18.48 14.97
N GLY A 82 -30.90 17.90 14.90
CA GLY A 82 -30.27 17.20 16.02
C GLY A 82 -29.13 18.03 16.64
N PRO A 83 -28.82 17.84 17.92
CA PRO A 83 -27.97 18.75 18.69
C PRO A 83 -26.49 18.65 18.34
N ASP A 84 -25.87 19.81 18.34
CA ASP A 84 -24.46 20.17 18.20
C ASP A 84 -23.48 19.16 18.85
N ALA A 85 -22.74 18.39 18.02
CA ALA A 85 -21.71 17.46 18.46
C ALA A 85 -20.31 18.11 18.35
N SER A 86 -20.15 19.28 19.00
CA SER A 86 -18.86 19.98 19.11
C SER A 86 -18.31 19.81 20.53
N SER A 87 -17.88 18.59 20.91
CA SER A 87 -16.87 18.38 21.97
C SER A 87 -16.50 16.89 22.08
N ALA A 88 -15.79 16.34 21.11
CA ALA A 88 -15.09 15.08 21.33
C ALA A 88 -13.68 15.39 21.84
N ALA A 89 -13.47 15.22 23.16
CA ALA A 89 -12.14 15.22 23.76
C ALA A 89 -11.29 14.11 23.14
N PRO A 90 -9.94 14.27 23.03
CA PRO A 90 -9.06 13.23 22.53
C PRO A 90 -9.21 11.97 23.39
N LEU A 91 -9.61 10.86 22.77
CA LEU A 91 -9.68 9.57 23.45
C LEU A 91 -8.26 9.15 23.85
N GLU A 92 -7.99 9.13 25.16
CA GLU A 92 -6.75 8.55 25.69
C GLU A 92 -6.60 7.11 25.18
N LYS A 93 -5.46 6.84 24.51
CA LYS A 93 -5.10 5.47 24.08
C LYS A 93 -5.01 4.59 25.32
N LYS A 94 -5.94 3.67 25.51
CA LYS A 94 -5.82 2.64 26.54
C LYS A 94 -4.54 1.86 26.27
N PRO A 95 -3.72 1.57 27.30
CA PRO A 95 -2.53 0.76 27.13
C PRO A 95 -2.93 -0.61 26.55
N GLU A 96 -2.26 -1.01 25.46
CA GLU A 96 -2.46 -2.34 24.88
C GLU A 96 -2.19 -3.40 25.93
N PRO A 97 -3.02 -4.44 26.03
CA PRO A 97 -2.74 -5.54 26.94
C PRO A 97 -1.40 -6.18 26.55
N PRO A 98 -0.57 -6.60 27.53
CA PRO A 98 0.74 -7.17 27.24
C PRO A 98 0.61 -8.35 26.28
N ALA A 99 1.38 -8.34 25.21
CA ALA A 99 1.36 -9.37 24.19
C ALA A 99 1.63 -10.74 24.82
N LYS A 100 0.73 -11.70 24.60
CA LYS A 100 0.91 -13.08 25.09
C LYS A 100 2.12 -13.74 24.44
N THR A 101 2.93 -14.40 25.24
CA THR A 101 4.15 -15.09 24.81
C THR A 101 3.85 -16.55 24.52
N PHE A 102 4.38 -17.07 23.41
CA PHE A 102 4.26 -18.47 23.00
C PHE A 102 5.64 -19.02 22.66
N LEU A 103 5.78 -20.34 22.68
CA LEU A 103 7.01 -21.02 22.29
C LEU A 103 6.81 -21.80 20.99
N THR A 104 7.76 -21.64 20.08
CA THR A 104 7.82 -22.47 18.87
C THR A 104 8.30 -23.88 19.22
N ARG A 105 8.25 -24.82 18.24
CA ARG A 105 8.79 -26.19 18.43
C ARG A 105 10.25 -26.18 18.89
N ASN A 106 11.05 -25.20 18.45
CA ASN A 106 12.46 -25.05 18.84
C ASN A 106 12.64 -24.16 20.09
N GLN A 107 11.62 -24.03 20.93
CA GLN A 107 11.64 -23.24 22.17
C GLN A 107 11.94 -21.74 21.97
N ARG A 108 11.76 -21.22 20.76
CA ARG A 108 11.90 -19.79 20.51
C ARG A 108 10.66 -19.05 21.01
N THR A 109 10.88 -17.97 21.73
CA THR A 109 9.82 -17.08 22.18
C THR A 109 9.27 -16.27 21.02
N VAL A 110 7.94 -16.27 20.87
CA VAL A 110 7.21 -15.48 19.87
C VAL A 110 6.01 -14.80 20.52
N LEU A 111 5.65 -13.63 20.03
CA LEU A 111 4.53 -12.84 20.53
C LEU A 111 3.26 -13.16 19.77
N GLY A 112 2.12 -13.20 20.45
CA GLY A 112 0.79 -13.29 19.86
C GLY A 112 0.09 -11.93 19.85
N GLY A 113 -0.85 -11.75 18.92
CA GLY A 113 -1.49 -10.47 18.66
C GLY A 113 -0.58 -9.50 17.89
N GLY A 114 -1.06 -8.77 16.92
CA GLY A 114 -0.23 -7.80 16.21
C GLY A 114 0.55 -8.33 15.00
N GLY A 115 0.17 -9.47 14.45
CA GLY A 115 0.82 -10.05 13.27
C GLY A 115 1.98 -11.00 13.59
N LEU A 116 2.73 -11.34 12.54
CA LEU A 116 3.96 -12.12 12.63
C LEU A 116 5.16 -11.18 12.54
N LYS A 117 5.91 -11.05 13.63
CA LYS A 117 7.15 -10.29 13.63
C LYS A 117 8.25 -11.11 12.92
N PRO A 118 9.00 -10.55 11.96
CA PRO A 118 10.07 -11.26 11.29
C PRO A 118 11.27 -11.49 12.20
N ASP A 119 12.10 -12.48 11.86
CA ASP A 119 13.39 -12.75 12.50
C ASP A 119 14.47 -11.75 12.07
N ILE A 120 14.32 -11.22 10.85
CA ILE A 120 15.14 -10.16 10.28
C ILE A 120 14.19 -9.11 9.72
N GLU A 121 14.19 -7.94 10.33
CA GLU A 121 13.41 -6.80 9.84
C GLU A 121 14.09 -6.18 8.61
N ILE A 122 13.33 -6.05 7.52
CA ILE A 122 13.75 -5.40 6.29
C ILE A 122 12.60 -4.49 5.91
N SER A 123 12.78 -3.20 6.08
CA SER A 123 11.81 -2.21 5.63
C SER A 123 11.97 -1.99 4.14
N GLN A 124 10.85 -1.92 3.44
CA GLN A 124 10.80 -1.48 2.05
C GLN A 124 10.18 -0.09 2.03
N GLU A 125 10.78 0.81 1.29
CA GLU A 125 10.15 2.11 1.07
C GLU A 125 8.86 1.91 0.26
N PRO A 126 7.75 2.51 0.70
CA PRO A 126 6.51 2.41 -0.03
C PRO A 126 6.64 3.09 -1.40
N MET A 127 6.01 2.50 -2.40
CA MET A 127 5.93 3.10 -3.74
C MET A 127 5.32 4.50 -3.64
N SER A 128 5.92 5.47 -4.30
CA SER A 128 5.40 6.84 -4.33
C SER A 128 4.03 6.90 -5.03
N ARG A 129 3.24 7.92 -4.73
CA ARG A 129 1.96 8.13 -5.42
C ARG A 129 2.12 8.24 -6.93
N TYR A 130 3.20 8.85 -7.39
CA TYR A 130 3.55 8.96 -8.81
C TYR A 130 3.72 7.58 -9.46
N GLU A 131 4.55 6.72 -8.88
CA GLU A 131 4.82 5.37 -9.38
C GLU A 131 3.56 4.50 -9.35
N LEU A 132 2.79 4.58 -8.26
CA LEU A 132 1.54 3.85 -8.11
C LEU A 132 0.53 4.22 -9.22
N GLU A 133 0.41 5.51 -9.54
CA GLU A 133 -0.50 5.96 -10.61
C GLU A 133 0.01 5.58 -12.01
N LEU A 134 1.34 5.58 -12.24
CA LEU A 134 1.91 5.05 -13.48
C LEU A 134 1.59 3.55 -13.63
N LEU A 135 1.70 2.79 -12.55
CA LEU A 135 1.38 1.37 -12.51
C LEU A 135 -0.12 1.12 -12.75
N ARG A 136 -1.00 1.82 -12.03
CA ARG A 136 -2.47 1.70 -12.16
C ARG A 136 -2.94 1.98 -13.58
N ARG A 137 -2.33 2.95 -14.25
CA ARG A 137 -2.65 3.29 -15.65
C ARG A 137 -1.87 2.47 -16.68
N SER A 138 -1.17 1.43 -16.24
CA SER A 138 -0.40 0.53 -17.09
C SER A 138 0.63 1.22 -17.97
N MET A 139 1.22 2.34 -17.52
CA MET A 139 2.18 3.11 -18.31
C MET A 139 3.44 2.31 -18.62
N PHE A 140 3.99 1.62 -17.61
CA PHE A 140 5.15 0.73 -17.80
C PHE A 140 4.86 -0.38 -18.80
N PHE A 141 3.71 -1.05 -18.65
CA PHE A 141 3.31 -2.15 -19.53
C PHE A 141 3.17 -1.70 -20.98
N ASN A 142 2.44 -0.60 -21.22
CA ASN A 142 2.17 -0.10 -22.57
C ASN A 142 3.46 0.39 -23.25
N PHE A 143 4.27 1.18 -22.54
CA PHE A 143 5.57 1.61 -23.08
C PHE A 143 6.47 0.43 -23.41
N SER A 144 6.59 -0.53 -22.49
CA SER A 144 7.47 -1.69 -22.68
C SER A 144 7.02 -2.59 -23.84
N LEU A 145 5.72 -2.64 -24.12
CA LEU A 145 5.19 -3.36 -25.28
C LEU A 145 5.65 -2.71 -26.59
N ASP A 146 5.47 -1.38 -26.70
CA ASP A 146 5.87 -0.62 -27.89
C ASP A 146 7.39 -0.62 -28.06
N TYR A 147 8.13 -0.43 -26.97
CA TYR A 147 9.59 -0.41 -26.98
C TYR A 147 10.20 -1.77 -27.38
N ALA A 148 9.71 -2.86 -26.80
CA ALA A 148 10.18 -4.20 -27.13
C ALA A 148 9.90 -4.59 -28.60
N ALA A 149 8.76 -4.14 -29.16
CA ALA A 149 8.44 -4.34 -30.56
C ALA A 149 9.37 -3.56 -31.50
N ALA A 150 9.84 -2.38 -31.08
CA ALA A 150 10.77 -1.55 -31.85
C ALA A 150 12.23 -2.00 -31.73
N HIS A 151 12.60 -2.71 -30.65
CA HIS A 151 13.97 -3.11 -30.32
C HIS A 151 14.12 -4.63 -30.10
N PRO A 152 13.76 -5.49 -31.08
CA PRO A 152 13.82 -6.94 -30.92
C PRO A 152 15.26 -7.47 -30.79
N GLU A 153 16.26 -6.67 -31.16
CA GLU A 153 17.71 -7.01 -31.10
C GLU A 153 18.32 -6.78 -29.72
N LEU A 154 17.57 -6.22 -28.76
CA LEU A 154 18.07 -5.90 -27.42
C LEU A 154 18.58 -7.17 -26.72
N GLN A 155 19.73 -7.08 -26.05
CA GLN A 155 20.30 -8.22 -25.33
C GLN A 155 19.76 -8.29 -23.90
N SER A 156 19.80 -9.48 -23.28
CA SER A 156 19.20 -9.72 -21.97
C SER A 156 19.90 -9.00 -20.79
N ASP A 157 21.10 -8.49 -21.02
CA ASP A 157 21.90 -7.72 -20.06
C ASP A 157 21.79 -6.20 -20.25
N PHE A 158 20.79 -5.74 -21.04
CA PHE A 158 20.56 -4.31 -21.27
C PHE A 158 20.33 -3.54 -19.95
N GLU A 159 20.70 -2.29 -19.96
CA GLU A 159 20.41 -1.36 -18.88
C GLU A 159 19.48 -0.24 -19.35
N VAL A 160 18.66 0.26 -18.43
CA VAL A 160 17.80 1.43 -18.68
C VAL A 160 18.64 2.67 -18.38
N ASP A 161 19.18 3.28 -19.42
CA ASP A 161 19.95 4.51 -19.33
C ASP A 161 19.06 5.77 -19.28
N ASP A 162 19.70 6.94 -19.24
CA ASP A 162 18.97 8.21 -19.23
C ASP A 162 18.21 8.46 -20.54
N ALA A 163 18.67 7.95 -21.66
CA ALA A 163 18.00 8.12 -22.96
C ALA A 163 16.67 7.34 -22.97
N LEU A 164 16.68 6.08 -22.57
CA LEU A 164 15.48 5.25 -22.48
C LEU A 164 14.50 5.81 -21.44
N LEU A 165 15.00 6.30 -20.30
CA LEU A 165 14.16 6.93 -19.29
C LEU A 165 13.49 8.21 -19.83
N GLU A 166 14.20 9.00 -20.65
CA GLU A 166 13.61 10.17 -21.29
C GLU A 166 12.57 9.79 -22.36
N GLU A 167 12.79 8.74 -23.13
CA GLU A 167 11.77 8.20 -24.04
C GLU A 167 10.49 7.81 -23.30
N PHE A 168 10.62 7.19 -22.14
CA PHE A 168 9.48 6.89 -21.27
C PHE A 168 8.79 8.16 -20.78
N ASN A 169 9.53 9.18 -20.35
CA ASN A 169 8.96 10.47 -19.93
C ASN A 169 8.17 11.13 -21.07
N VAL A 170 8.70 11.12 -22.30
CA VAL A 170 8.01 11.64 -23.49
C VAL A 170 6.72 10.84 -23.76
N PHE A 171 6.78 9.51 -23.64
CA PHE A 171 5.59 8.65 -23.78
C PHE A 171 4.53 9.00 -22.75
N VAL A 172 4.89 9.15 -21.48
CA VAL A 172 3.99 9.54 -20.38
C VAL A 172 3.32 10.89 -20.66
N GLN A 173 4.08 11.87 -21.15
CA GLN A 173 3.57 13.19 -21.55
C GLN A 173 2.59 13.08 -22.75
N GLN A 174 2.91 12.27 -23.76
CA GLN A 174 2.02 12.06 -24.93
C GLN A 174 0.69 11.42 -24.52
N LYS A 175 0.70 10.54 -23.52
CA LYS A 175 -0.53 9.96 -22.93
C LYS A 175 -1.30 10.95 -22.06
N LYS A 176 -0.81 12.21 -21.91
CA LYS A 176 -1.40 13.24 -21.04
C LYS A 176 -1.60 12.72 -19.61
N PHE A 177 -0.63 11.96 -19.14
CA PHE A 177 -0.65 11.46 -17.78
C PHE A 177 -0.56 12.63 -16.79
N ASP A 178 -1.44 12.61 -15.83
CA ASP A 178 -1.43 13.50 -14.67
C ASP A 178 -1.90 12.71 -13.45
N TYR A 179 -1.46 13.12 -12.28
CA TYR A 179 -1.88 12.50 -11.03
C TYR A 179 -2.06 13.56 -9.94
N LYS A 180 -2.78 13.21 -8.89
CA LYS A 180 -2.99 14.08 -7.74
C LYS A 180 -2.06 13.62 -6.61
N PRO A 181 -1.09 14.45 -6.19
CA PRO A 181 -0.28 14.17 -5.01
C PRO A 181 -1.15 14.01 -3.77
N GLU A 182 -0.60 13.39 -2.75
CA GLU A 182 -1.28 13.27 -1.46
C GLU A 182 -1.67 14.64 -0.90
N GLY A 183 -2.87 14.73 -0.31
CA GLY A 183 -3.44 16.01 0.16
C GLY A 183 -4.11 16.87 -0.91
N TYR A 184 -3.91 16.62 -2.21
CA TYR A 184 -4.55 17.41 -3.27
C TYR A 184 -6.08 17.30 -3.24
N ALA A 185 -6.61 16.13 -2.89
CA ALA A 185 -8.06 15.93 -2.75
C ALA A 185 -8.68 16.81 -1.64
N ASP A 186 -7.94 17.06 -0.56
CA ASP A 186 -8.42 17.94 0.52
C ASP A 186 -8.40 19.40 0.10
N LEU A 187 -7.44 19.81 -0.73
CA LEU A 187 -7.46 21.12 -1.35
C LEU A 187 -8.71 21.31 -2.24
N GLU A 188 -9.08 20.31 -3.03
CA GLU A 188 -10.30 20.35 -3.83
C GLU A 188 -11.57 20.42 -2.99
N LYS A 189 -11.63 19.65 -1.88
CA LYS A 189 -12.75 19.73 -0.92
C LYS A 189 -12.84 21.14 -0.30
N LEU A 190 -11.70 21.72 0.08
CA LEU A 190 -11.65 23.08 0.61
C LEU A 190 -12.14 24.11 -0.42
N GLU A 191 -11.66 24.03 -1.65
CA GLU A 191 -12.11 24.91 -2.73
C GLU A 191 -13.61 24.80 -2.99
N LYS A 192 -14.13 23.56 -3.05
CA LYS A 192 -15.57 23.28 -3.21
C LYS A 192 -16.38 23.90 -2.05
N SER A 193 -15.94 23.69 -0.81
CA SER A 193 -16.60 24.26 0.38
C SER A 193 -16.59 25.79 0.36
N ALA A 194 -15.46 26.41 0.04
CA ALA A 194 -15.32 27.87 -0.05
C ALA A 194 -16.22 28.46 -1.12
N ARG A 195 -16.37 27.77 -2.24
CA ARG A 195 -17.28 28.16 -3.33
C ARG A 195 -18.74 28.12 -2.88
N THR A 196 -19.15 27.01 -2.24
CA THR A 196 -20.53 26.81 -1.75
C THR A 196 -20.90 27.84 -0.68
N LYS A 197 -19.95 28.16 0.22
CA LYS A 197 -20.18 29.10 1.33
C LYS A 197 -19.86 30.56 0.99
N GLY A 198 -19.46 30.87 -0.25
CA GLY A 198 -19.30 32.23 -0.78
C GLY A 198 -18.02 32.96 -0.38
N TYR A 199 -17.04 32.33 0.28
CA TYR A 199 -15.78 32.97 0.66
C TYR A 199 -14.58 32.59 -0.23
N LEU A 200 -14.83 31.91 -1.37
CA LEU A 200 -13.76 31.56 -2.33
C LEU A 200 -12.91 32.77 -2.79
N PRO A 201 -13.49 33.96 -3.09
CA PRO A 201 -12.69 35.10 -3.52
C PRO A 201 -11.64 35.55 -2.49
N GLN A 202 -11.90 35.39 -1.21
CA GLN A 202 -10.99 35.76 -0.14
C GLN A 202 -9.76 34.85 -0.05
N ILE A 203 -9.91 33.58 -0.40
CA ILE A 203 -8.83 32.57 -0.29
C ILE A 203 -8.26 32.14 -1.64
N ALA A 204 -8.83 32.57 -2.77
CA ALA A 204 -8.44 32.12 -4.10
C ALA A 204 -6.93 32.26 -4.36
N LYS A 205 -6.32 33.40 -4.01
CA LYS A 205 -4.87 33.61 -4.17
C LYS A 205 -4.05 32.59 -3.40
N HIS A 206 -4.46 32.20 -2.20
CA HIS A 206 -3.76 31.23 -1.40
C HIS A 206 -3.92 29.81 -1.95
N LEU A 207 -5.12 29.48 -2.44
CA LEU A 207 -5.36 28.19 -3.11
C LEU A 207 -4.49 28.04 -4.37
N GLU A 208 -4.37 29.11 -5.19
CA GLU A 208 -3.49 29.06 -6.36
C GLU A 208 -2.02 28.89 -5.98
N ALA A 209 -1.56 29.52 -4.89
CA ALA A 209 -0.21 29.32 -4.39
C ALA A 209 0.01 27.87 -3.93
N VAL A 210 -0.93 27.27 -3.22
CA VAL A 210 -0.87 25.86 -2.81
C VAL A 210 -0.89 24.92 -4.02
N LYS A 211 -1.72 25.19 -5.04
CA LYS A 211 -1.71 24.40 -6.30
C LYS A 211 -0.36 24.44 -6.99
N ALA A 212 0.29 25.60 -7.00
CA ALA A 212 1.65 25.73 -7.58
C ALA A 212 2.69 24.89 -6.81
N GLU A 213 2.56 24.82 -5.47
CA GLU A 213 3.42 23.92 -4.67
C GLU A 213 3.18 22.43 -4.99
N PHE A 214 1.93 22.03 -5.24
CA PHE A 214 1.65 20.66 -5.67
C PHE A 214 2.27 20.33 -7.03
N GLU A 215 2.36 21.28 -7.96
CA GLU A 215 3.08 21.04 -9.22
C GLU A 215 4.60 20.88 -8.96
N ALA A 216 5.17 21.63 -8.01
CA ALA A 216 6.56 21.41 -7.59
C ALA A 216 6.78 20.06 -6.90
N VAL A 217 5.78 19.58 -6.15
CA VAL A 217 5.80 18.21 -5.57
C VAL A 217 5.82 17.16 -6.69
N LYS A 218 4.96 17.27 -7.69
CA LYS A 218 4.95 16.34 -8.85
C LYS A 218 6.32 16.25 -9.54
N GLU A 219 6.98 17.39 -9.74
CA GLU A 219 8.32 17.40 -10.35
C GLU A 219 9.36 16.73 -9.45
N ARG A 220 9.29 16.95 -8.15
CA ARG A 220 10.16 16.29 -7.17
C ARG A 220 9.94 14.77 -7.17
N ASP A 221 8.68 14.32 -7.12
CA ASP A 221 8.34 12.91 -7.15
C ASP A 221 8.91 12.24 -8.41
N ARG A 222 8.78 12.90 -9.56
CA ARG A 222 9.34 12.42 -10.82
C ARG A 222 10.86 12.29 -10.76
N LEU A 223 11.55 13.22 -10.13
CA LEU A 223 13.00 13.21 -10.01
C LEU A 223 13.49 12.16 -9.01
N THR A 224 12.79 11.97 -7.91
CA THR A 224 13.17 10.98 -6.88
C THR A 224 12.89 9.54 -7.31
N ALA A 225 11.86 9.32 -8.13
CA ALA A 225 11.46 7.98 -8.59
C ALA A 225 12.39 7.38 -9.68
N LYS A 226 13.45 8.08 -10.13
CA LYS A 226 14.24 7.65 -11.30
C LYS A 226 14.75 6.21 -11.23
N GLU A 227 15.30 5.79 -10.11
CA GLU A 227 15.87 4.44 -9.98
C GLU A 227 14.76 3.37 -9.97
N ASP A 228 13.64 3.66 -9.34
CA ASP A 228 12.47 2.77 -9.31
C ASP A 228 11.83 2.65 -10.70
N LEU A 229 11.75 3.77 -11.43
CA LEU A 229 11.31 3.77 -12.84
C LEU A 229 12.23 2.92 -13.73
N ARG A 230 13.57 3.03 -13.53
CA ARG A 230 14.54 2.18 -14.27
C ARG A 230 14.31 0.71 -14.01
N LEU A 231 14.12 0.33 -12.75
CA LEU A 231 13.84 -1.05 -12.37
C LEU A 231 12.52 -1.55 -12.95
N ALA A 232 11.46 -0.75 -12.86
CA ALA A 232 10.15 -1.09 -13.41
C ALA A 232 10.21 -1.29 -14.93
N LEU A 233 10.84 -0.37 -15.66
CA LEU A 233 11.04 -0.46 -17.11
C LEU A 233 11.89 -1.67 -17.49
N LYS A 234 13.03 -1.87 -16.82
CA LYS A 234 13.90 -3.03 -17.05
C LYS A 234 13.15 -4.33 -16.88
N THR A 235 12.36 -4.43 -15.81
CA THR A 235 11.58 -5.62 -15.49
C THR A 235 10.51 -5.89 -16.55
N GLU A 236 9.75 -4.87 -16.95
CA GLU A 236 8.70 -5.02 -17.96
C GLU A 236 9.25 -5.32 -19.36
N ILE A 237 10.30 -4.62 -19.82
CA ILE A 237 10.93 -4.85 -21.11
C ILE A 237 11.55 -6.26 -21.16
N ALA A 238 12.27 -6.66 -20.11
CA ALA A 238 12.83 -7.99 -20.00
C ALA A 238 11.74 -9.07 -20.08
N GLY A 239 10.61 -8.84 -19.44
CA GLY A 239 9.46 -9.74 -19.52
C GLY A 239 8.87 -9.87 -20.92
N LYS A 240 8.83 -8.80 -21.71
CA LYS A 240 8.32 -8.80 -23.09
C LYS A 240 9.28 -9.49 -24.05
N LEU A 241 10.57 -9.22 -23.96
CA LEU A 241 11.58 -9.73 -24.90
C LEU A 241 12.03 -11.16 -24.58
N PHE A 242 12.24 -11.46 -23.27
CA PHE A 242 12.88 -12.70 -22.86
C PHE A 242 11.96 -13.63 -22.05
N GLY A 243 10.70 -13.18 -21.81
CA GLY A 243 9.70 -13.97 -21.15
C GLY A 243 9.71 -13.88 -19.63
N ARG A 244 8.78 -14.63 -19.03
CA ARG A 244 8.43 -14.56 -17.60
C ARG A 244 9.61 -14.80 -16.66
N ASP A 245 10.52 -15.68 -17.00
CA ASP A 245 11.67 -16.01 -16.16
C ASP A 245 12.61 -14.81 -16.01
N HIS A 246 12.82 -14.04 -17.07
CA HIS A 246 13.63 -12.83 -17.03
C HIS A 246 12.95 -11.72 -16.26
N TYR A 247 11.63 -11.57 -16.40
CA TYR A 247 10.84 -10.66 -15.56
C TYR A 247 11.12 -10.89 -14.07
N TYR A 248 10.93 -12.12 -13.59
CA TYR A 248 11.14 -12.42 -12.18
C TYR A 248 12.61 -12.36 -11.76
N ARG A 249 13.55 -12.73 -12.61
CA ARG A 249 14.99 -12.60 -12.30
C ARG A 249 15.37 -11.14 -12.08
N THR A 250 14.90 -10.24 -12.93
CA THR A 250 15.14 -8.79 -12.79
C THR A 250 14.52 -8.25 -11.52
N LEU A 251 13.25 -8.56 -11.28
CA LEU A 251 12.53 -8.12 -10.10
C LEU A 251 13.20 -8.61 -8.80
N PHE A 252 13.49 -9.90 -8.69
CA PHE A 252 14.05 -10.48 -7.48
C PHE A 252 15.52 -10.13 -7.24
N ALA A 253 16.28 -9.79 -8.28
CA ALA A 253 17.65 -9.32 -8.11
C ALA A 253 17.72 -7.98 -7.33
N ALA A 254 16.70 -7.15 -7.47
CA ALA A 254 16.58 -5.86 -6.76
C ALA A 254 15.86 -5.98 -5.40
N ASP A 255 15.19 -7.11 -5.13
CA ASP A 255 14.44 -7.31 -3.88
C ASP A 255 15.40 -7.59 -2.72
N SER A 256 15.43 -6.66 -1.75
CA SER A 256 16.27 -6.76 -0.56
C SER A 256 15.93 -7.97 0.32
N CYS A 257 14.65 -8.37 0.40
CA CYS A 257 14.22 -9.55 1.14
C CYS A 257 14.74 -10.83 0.48
N VAL A 258 14.64 -10.94 -0.85
CA VAL A 258 15.16 -12.08 -1.59
C VAL A 258 16.68 -12.16 -1.48
N THR A 259 17.39 -11.05 -1.68
CA THR A 259 18.85 -10.98 -1.61
C THR A 259 19.36 -11.35 -0.21
N ARG A 260 18.73 -10.81 0.83
CA ARG A 260 19.06 -11.13 2.22
C ARG A 260 18.71 -12.58 2.57
N GLY A 261 17.58 -13.09 2.06
CA GLY A 261 17.16 -14.48 2.22
C GLY A 261 18.19 -15.46 1.65
N ILE A 262 18.69 -15.19 0.45
CA ILE A 262 19.76 -15.99 -0.18
C ILE A 262 21.04 -15.96 0.67
N ALA A 263 21.43 -14.78 1.17
CA ALA A 263 22.61 -14.63 2.03
C ALA A 263 22.50 -15.45 3.32
N VAL A 264 21.34 -15.43 3.98
CA VAL A 264 21.06 -16.23 5.18
C VAL A 264 21.13 -17.73 4.89
N LEU A 265 20.55 -18.18 3.77
CA LEU A 265 20.58 -19.61 3.38
C LEU A 265 21.99 -20.09 3.05
N ARG A 266 22.85 -19.22 2.53
CA ARG A 266 24.26 -19.52 2.23
C ARG A 266 25.15 -19.52 3.48
N ASN A 267 24.63 -19.03 4.63
CA ASN A 267 25.34 -19.03 5.91
C ASN A 267 24.63 -19.96 6.92
N PRO A 268 25.04 -21.26 7.01
CA PRO A 268 24.40 -22.24 7.89
C PRO A 268 24.46 -21.86 9.39
N GLU A 269 25.49 -21.15 9.83
CA GLU A 269 25.63 -20.72 11.21
C GLU A 269 24.57 -19.67 11.57
N GLU A 270 24.42 -18.66 10.73
CA GLU A 270 23.40 -17.63 10.89
C GLU A 270 21.99 -18.23 10.82
N TYR A 271 21.73 -19.08 9.83
CA TYR A 271 20.45 -19.76 9.66
C TYR A 271 20.06 -20.57 10.90
N ASN A 272 20.99 -21.39 11.45
CA ASN A 272 20.76 -22.19 12.64
C ASN A 272 20.55 -21.32 13.88
N ARG A 273 21.30 -20.23 14.04
CA ARG A 273 21.11 -19.27 15.12
C ARG A 273 19.71 -18.67 15.10
N LEU A 274 19.23 -18.23 13.92
CA LEU A 274 17.90 -17.67 13.75
C LEU A 274 16.78 -18.69 14.03
N LEU A 275 17.01 -19.98 13.74
CA LEU A 275 16.08 -21.06 14.08
C LEU A 275 16.08 -21.45 15.55
N GLY A 276 17.01 -20.92 16.36
CA GLY A 276 17.21 -21.36 17.75
C GLY A 276 17.88 -22.74 17.85
N ASN A 277 18.51 -23.23 16.79
CA ASN A 277 19.26 -24.46 16.75
C ASN A 277 20.71 -24.19 17.20
N THR A 278 20.90 -23.59 18.37
CA THR A 278 22.25 -23.54 18.96
C THR A 278 22.65 -24.99 19.36
N LYS A 279 23.64 -25.53 18.65
CA LYS A 279 24.27 -26.80 19.13
C LYS A 279 24.67 -26.59 20.59
N LYS A 280 24.08 -27.39 21.49
CA LYS A 280 24.63 -27.60 22.81
C LYS A 280 25.91 -28.38 22.70
#